data_bd2578a09a329eca0ed5ea5091432709
#
_entry.id   bd2578a09a329eca0ed5ea5091432709
#
_cell.length_a   1.000
_cell.length_b   1.000
_cell.length_c   1.000
_cell.angle_alpha   90.00
_cell.angle_beta   90.00
_cell.angle_gamma   90.00
#
_symmetry.space_group_name_H-M   'P 1'
#
loop_
_entity.id
_entity.type
_entity.pdbx_description
1 polymer ?
#
loop_
_entity_poly.entity_id
_entity_poly.type
_entity_poly.pdbx_seq_one_letter_code
_entity_poly.pdbx_strand_id
1 'polypeptide(L)'
;MKKILYIDMDNVLVDFPSAFERVTETEKIKYRDDMDEIPNIFSKMDPIPNAIESFEILSKHFDTYILSTAPWENPSAWSDKLNWVKTHLGQSAYKRLILSHNKNLNKGEYLIDDRPANGAKDFEGEWIHFSSDRFPDWDSVVRYLVN
;
A
#
# COMPACT_ATOMS: atom_id res chain seq x y z
N MET A 1 -14.59 -8.68 -18.89
CA MET A 1 -13.36 -8.86 -18.11
C MET A 1 -13.10 -7.61 -17.29
N LYS A 2 -12.79 -7.76 -16.00
CA LYS A 2 -12.49 -6.62 -15.14
C LYS A 2 -11.13 -6.02 -15.47
N LYS A 3 -11.03 -4.69 -15.37
CA LYS A 3 -9.75 -3.99 -15.49
C LYS A 3 -8.87 -4.28 -14.28
N ILE A 4 -7.55 -4.30 -14.50
CA ILE A 4 -6.59 -4.56 -13.43
C ILE A 4 -6.29 -3.26 -12.69
N LEU A 5 -6.39 -3.32 -11.37
CA LEU A 5 -6.12 -2.21 -10.46
C LEU A 5 -5.07 -2.63 -9.44
N TYR A 6 -4.01 -1.86 -9.32
CA TYR A 6 -3.00 -2.04 -8.28
C TYR A 6 -3.13 -0.98 -7.20
N ILE A 7 -2.95 -1.38 -5.95
CA ILE A 7 -3.06 -0.50 -4.79
C ILE A 7 -1.80 -0.65 -3.93
N ASP A 8 -1.09 0.45 -3.69
CA ASP A 8 0.07 0.50 -2.80
C ASP A 8 -0.36 0.30 -1.34
N MET A 9 0.59 -0.07 -0.48
CA MET A 9 0.32 -0.24 0.95
C MET A 9 0.66 1.01 1.76
N ASP A 10 1.94 1.37 1.87
CA ASP A 10 2.38 2.41 2.80
C ASP A 10 1.76 3.77 2.45
N ASN A 11 1.06 4.35 3.43
CA ASN A 11 0.36 5.63 3.31
C ASN A 11 -0.76 5.65 2.25
N VAL A 12 -1.21 4.48 1.83
CA VAL A 12 -2.39 4.29 0.98
C VAL A 12 -3.40 3.38 1.69
N LEU A 13 -3.03 2.13 1.97
CA LEU A 13 -3.84 1.22 2.79
C LEU A 13 -3.43 1.28 4.26
N VAL A 14 -2.17 1.53 4.53
CA VAL A 14 -1.51 1.38 5.82
C VAL A 14 -0.99 2.73 6.29
N ASP A 15 -1.35 3.12 7.50
CA ASP A 15 -0.87 4.36 8.13
C ASP A 15 0.54 4.11 8.72
N PHE A 16 1.57 4.42 7.94
CA PHE A 16 2.95 4.19 8.37
C PHE A 16 3.29 4.93 9.67
N PRO A 17 2.98 6.23 9.82
CA PRO A 17 3.26 6.94 11.06
C PRO A 17 2.59 6.36 12.30
N SER A 18 1.50 5.60 12.16
CA SER A 18 0.81 5.01 13.32
C SER A 18 1.71 4.04 14.10
N ALA A 19 2.76 3.51 13.48
CA ALA A 19 3.69 2.62 14.15
C ALA A 19 4.70 3.36 15.04
N PHE A 20 4.87 4.68 14.86
CA PHE A 20 5.94 5.41 15.55
C PHE A 20 5.78 5.40 17.07
N GLU A 21 4.57 5.38 17.58
CA GLU A 21 4.31 5.30 19.03
C GLU A 21 4.48 3.89 19.59
N ARG A 22 4.65 2.89 18.71
CA ARG A 22 4.71 1.47 19.08
C ARG A 22 6.11 0.89 18.96
N VAL A 23 7.08 1.73 18.62
CA VAL A 23 8.51 1.36 18.60
C VAL A 23 9.22 2.05 19.78
N THR A 24 10.37 1.49 20.21
CA THR A 24 11.09 2.03 21.35
C THR A 24 11.86 3.30 20.99
N GLU A 25 12.20 4.11 22.00
CA GLU A 25 13.02 5.30 21.80
C GLU A 25 14.41 4.93 21.27
N THR A 26 14.97 3.80 21.71
CA THR A 26 16.25 3.29 21.22
C THR A 26 16.17 3.01 19.72
N GLU A 27 15.08 2.38 19.26
CA GLU A 27 14.86 2.11 17.84
C GLU A 27 14.70 3.40 17.04
N LYS A 28 13.94 4.37 17.56
CA LYS A 28 13.75 5.67 16.89
C LYS A 28 15.08 6.39 16.69
N ILE A 29 15.96 6.35 17.68
CA ILE A 29 17.28 6.99 17.60
C ILE A 29 18.16 6.25 16.58
N LYS A 30 18.22 4.92 16.67
CA LYS A 30 19.07 4.10 15.80
C LYS A 30 18.67 4.21 14.34
N TYR A 31 17.38 4.27 14.05
CA TYR A 31 16.84 4.24 12.68
C TYR A 31 16.18 5.55 12.25
N ARG A 32 16.57 6.67 12.86
CA ARG A 32 15.85 7.95 12.67
C ARG A 32 15.73 8.41 11.21
N ASP A 33 16.69 8.07 10.36
CA ASP A 33 16.67 8.43 8.94
C ASP A 33 16.09 7.30 8.07
N ASP A 34 15.89 6.12 8.64
CA ASP A 34 15.47 4.90 7.94
C ASP A 34 14.49 4.13 8.82
N MET A 35 13.39 4.78 9.21
CA MET A 35 12.39 4.17 10.11
C MET A 35 11.78 2.89 9.54
N ASP A 36 11.73 2.77 8.22
CA ASP A 36 11.23 1.56 7.55
C ASP A 36 12.16 0.35 7.72
N GLU A 37 13.37 0.54 8.22
CA GLU A 37 14.30 -0.54 8.52
C GLU A 37 14.16 -1.09 9.94
N ILE A 38 13.33 -0.49 10.79
CA ILE A 38 13.06 -1.01 12.13
C ILE A 38 12.45 -2.40 12.03
N PRO A 39 13.07 -3.43 12.67
CA PRO A 39 12.51 -4.77 12.66
C PRO A 39 11.06 -4.80 13.17
N ASN A 40 10.21 -5.47 12.44
CA ASN A 40 8.79 -5.68 12.75
C ASN A 40 7.91 -4.42 12.74
N ILE A 41 8.41 -3.28 12.22
CA ILE A 41 7.61 -2.04 12.22
C ILE A 41 6.32 -2.19 11.40
N PHE A 42 6.37 -2.97 10.31
CA PHE A 42 5.19 -3.16 9.45
C PHE A 42 4.10 -4.03 10.09
N SER A 43 4.40 -4.70 11.20
CA SER A 43 3.37 -5.41 11.99
C SER A 43 2.61 -4.49 12.95
N LYS A 44 3.03 -3.23 13.08
CA LYS A 44 2.54 -2.30 14.10
C LYS A 44 1.67 -1.17 13.54
N MET A 45 1.25 -1.26 12.30
CA MET A 45 0.56 -0.18 11.59
C MET A 45 -0.94 -0.39 11.52
N ASP A 46 -1.68 0.70 11.70
CA ASP A 46 -3.13 0.73 11.53
C ASP A 46 -3.51 0.96 10.08
N PRO A 47 -4.73 0.58 9.66
CA PRO A 47 -5.23 0.96 8.34
C PRO A 47 -5.47 2.47 8.23
N ILE A 48 -5.30 3.01 7.04
CA ILE A 48 -5.75 4.35 6.69
C ILE A 48 -7.29 4.39 6.80
N PRO A 49 -7.91 5.50 7.25
CA PRO A 49 -9.37 5.60 7.30
C PRO A 49 -10.03 5.23 5.97
N ASN A 50 -11.03 4.37 6.03
CA ASN A 50 -11.81 3.87 4.89
C ASN A 50 -11.04 2.99 3.90
N ALA A 51 -9.79 2.62 4.20
CA ALA A 51 -8.98 1.81 3.29
C ALA A 51 -9.56 0.40 3.10
N ILE A 52 -9.95 -0.25 4.20
CA ILE A 52 -10.47 -1.63 4.13
C ILE A 52 -11.79 -1.67 3.37
N GLU A 53 -12.72 -0.77 3.69
CA GLU A 53 -14.02 -0.67 3.03
C GLU A 53 -13.85 -0.37 1.53
N SER A 54 -12.94 0.54 1.20
CA SER A 54 -12.66 0.91 -0.19
C SER A 54 -12.04 -0.24 -0.97
N PHE A 55 -11.13 -1.00 -0.35
CA PHE A 55 -10.56 -2.20 -0.97
C PHE A 55 -11.66 -3.20 -1.32
N GLU A 56 -12.61 -3.43 -0.41
CA GLU A 56 -13.74 -4.33 -0.66
C GLU A 56 -14.61 -3.86 -1.82
N ILE A 57 -14.93 -2.57 -1.86
CA ILE A 57 -15.72 -1.99 -2.95
C ILE A 57 -14.99 -2.17 -4.29
N LEU A 58 -13.71 -1.78 -4.34
CA LEU A 58 -12.93 -1.85 -5.57
C LEU A 58 -12.74 -3.30 -6.04
N SER A 59 -12.61 -4.25 -5.11
CA SER A 59 -12.47 -5.66 -5.45
C SER A 59 -13.70 -6.25 -6.16
N LYS A 60 -14.85 -5.64 -5.99
CA LYS A 60 -16.08 -6.05 -6.70
C LYS A 60 -16.11 -5.52 -8.15
N HIS A 61 -15.42 -4.43 -8.42
CA HIS A 61 -15.47 -3.76 -9.73
C HIS A 61 -14.22 -4.00 -10.58
N PHE A 62 -13.10 -4.33 -9.95
CA PHE A 62 -11.80 -4.49 -10.61
C PHE A 62 -11.16 -5.82 -10.25
N ASP A 63 -10.23 -6.26 -11.09
CA ASP A 63 -9.31 -7.32 -10.76
C ASP A 63 -8.19 -6.66 -9.94
N THR A 64 -8.31 -6.68 -8.63
CA THR A 64 -7.55 -5.82 -7.71
C THR A 64 -6.40 -6.57 -7.07
N TYR A 65 -5.22 -5.98 -7.11
CA TYR A 65 -3.99 -6.49 -6.49
C TYR A 65 -3.37 -5.42 -5.60
N ILE A 66 -2.66 -5.85 -4.58
CA ILE A 66 -1.84 -4.97 -3.77
C ILE A 66 -0.43 -5.01 -4.35
N LEU A 67 0.13 -3.83 -4.65
CA LEU A 67 1.47 -3.70 -5.22
C LEU A 67 2.29 -2.80 -4.32
N SER A 68 3.17 -3.40 -3.52
CA SER A 68 3.95 -2.71 -2.50
C SER A 68 5.44 -2.96 -2.69
N THR A 69 6.25 -2.09 -2.08
CA THR A 69 7.69 -2.29 -1.99
C THR A 69 8.05 -2.57 -0.54
N ALA A 70 8.67 -3.71 -0.27
CA ALA A 70 9.21 -3.99 1.05
C ALA A 70 10.67 -3.53 1.10
N PRO A 71 11.08 -2.77 2.15
CA PRO A 71 12.46 -2.30 2.24
C PRO A 71 13.47 -3.43 2.13
N TRP A 72 14.47 -3.25 1.28
CA TRP A 72 15.48 -4.28 1.03
C TRP A 72 16.24 -4.65 2.30
N GLU A 73 16.52 -3.66 3.15
CA GLU A 73 17.30 -3.85 4.39
C GLU A 73 16.45 -4.32 5.59
N ASN A 74 15.16 -4.57 5.39
CA ASN A 74 14.28 -5.04 6.47
C ASN A 74 13.57 -6.34 6.07
N PRO A 75 14.21 -7.51 6.33
CA PRO A 75 13.60 -8.79 5.97
C PRO A 75 12.22 -9.02 6.60
N SER A 76 11.99 -8.54 7.83
CA SER A 76 10.70 -8.71 8.50
C SER A 76 9.57 -7.98 7.77
N ALA A 77 9.87 -6.93 7.01
CA ALA A 77 8.85 -6.20 6.25
C ALA A 77 8.14 -7.09 5.24
N TRP A 78 8.83 -8.06 4.66
CA TRP A 78 8.27 -8.97 3.66
C TRP A 78 7.17 -9.84 4.26
N SER A 79 7.46 -10.51 5.39
CA SER A 79 6.46 -11.32 6.08
C SER A 79 5.42 -10.49 6.79
N ASP A 80 5.80 -9.34 7.36
CA ASP A 80 4.85 -8.47 8.06
C ASP A 80 3.80 -7.89 7.12
N LYS A 81 4.19 -7.51 5.90
CA LYS A 81 3.22 -7.03 4.90
C LYS A 81 2.22 -8.12 4.52
N LEU A 82 2.69 -9.34 4.33
CA LEU A 82 1.80 -10.47 4.07
C LEU A 82 0.83 -10.70 5.23
N ASN A 83 1.33 -10.68 6.46
CA ASN A 83 0.49 -10.89 7.64
C ASN A 83 -0.52 -9.77 7.83
N TRP A 84 -0.13 -8.53 7.56
CA TRP A 84 -1.04 -7.38 7.61
C TRP A 84 -2.21 -7.55 6.63
N VAL A 85 -1.89 -7.96 5.40
CA VAL A 85 -2.90 -8.20 4.35
C VAL A 85 -3.87 -9.30 4.79
N LYS A 86 -3.35 -10.40 5.31
CA LYS A 86 -4.19 -11.51 5.80
C LYS A 86 -5.11 -11.06 6.94
N THR A 87 -4.59 -10.25 7.86
CA THR A 87 -5.34 -9.80 9.03
C THR A 87 -6.44 -8.82 8.67
N HIS A 88 -6.15 -7.84 7.81
CA HIS A 88 -7.03 -6.71 7.57
C HIS A 88 -7.89 -6.83 6.30
N LEU A 89 -7.40 -7.48 5.25
CA LEU A 89 -8.10 -7.54 3.98
C LEU A 89 -8.72 -8.92 3.69
N GLY A 90 -8.23 -9.96 4.36
CA GLY A 90 -8.86 -11.27 4.32
C GLY A 90 -8.95 -11.91 2.93
N GLN A 91 -10.10 -12.49 2.66
CA GLN A 91 -10.30 -13.31 1.47
C GLN A 91 -10.25 -12.50 0.16
N SER A 92 -10.66 -11.24 0.18
CA SER A 92 -10.61 -10.40 -1.03
C SER A 92 -9.20 -10.19 -1.54
N ALA A 93 -8.19 -10.31 -0.67
CA ALA A 93 -6.78 -10.15 -1.02
C ALA A 93 -6.04 -11.48 -1.16
N TYR A 94 -6.73 -12.60 -1.11
CA TYR A 94 -6.10 -13.91 -1.17
C TYR A 94 -5.31 -14.10 -2.46
N LYS A 95 -3.99 -14.36 -2.30
CA LYS A 95 -3.02 -14.52 -3.40
C LYS A 95 -2.91 -13.29 -4.32
N ARG A 96 -3.17 -12.10 -3.77
CA ARG A 96 -3.18 -10.85 -4.53
C ARG A 96 -2.18 -9.81 -4.00
N LEU A 97 -1.15 -10.24 -3.29
CA LEU A 97 -0.07 -9.37 -2.83
C LEU A 97 1.16 -9.53 -3.71
N ILE A 98 1.64 -8.43 -4.27
CA ILE A 98 2.86 -8.37 -5.06
C ILE A 98 3.82 -7.42 -4.36
N LEU A 99 5.04 -7.91 -4.06
CA LEU A 99 6.11 -7.09 -3.51
C LEU A 99 7.16 -6.87 -4.60
N SER A 100 7.43 -5.63 -4.95
CA SER A 100 8.33 -5.29 -6.04
C SER A 100 9.00 -3.94 -5.80
N HIS A 101 10.24 -3.81 -6.21
CA HIS A 101 10.97 -2.54 -6.27
C HIS A 101 10.84 -1.89 -7.66
N ASN A 102 10.14 -2.54 -8.58
CA ASN A 102 10.00 -2.12 -9.97
C ASN A 102 8.54 -2.21 -10.39
N LYS A 103 7.73 -1.29 -9.87
CA LYS A 103 6.27 -1.30 -10.10
C LYS A 103 5.90 -1.15 -11.57
N ASN A 104 6.79 -0.55 -12.37
CA ASN A 104 6.63 -0.40 -13.82
C ASN A 104 6.58 -1.72 -14.58
N LEU A 105 7.04 -2.83 -13.98
CA LEU A 105 6.99 -4.15 -14.61
C LEU A 105 5.59 -4.77 -14.55
N ASN A 106 4.71 -4.24 -13.74
CA ASN A 106 3.35 -4.77 -13.59
C ASN A 106 2.42 -4.07 -14.57
N LYS A 107 1.67 -4.84 -15.35
CA LYS A 107 0.77 -4.32 -16.40
C LYS A 107 -0.66 -4.27 -15.89
N GLY A 108 -1.32 -3.15 -16.09
CA GLY A 108 -2.70 -2.94 -15.65
C GLY A 108 -3.19 -1.55 -16.03
N GLU A 109 -4.45 -1.27 -15.71
CA GLU A 109 -5.07 0.00 -16.09
C GLU A 109 -4.82 1.11 -15.08
N TYR A 110 -4.75 0.77 -13.79
CA TYR A 110 -4.64 1.79 -12.73
C TYR A 110 -3.64 1.38 -11.66
N LEU A 111 -2.92 2.37 -11.14
CA LEU A 111 -2.08 2.23 -9.94
C LEU A 111 -2.42 3.36 -8.97
N ILE A 112 -2.87 2.99 -7.77
CA ILE A 112 -3.08 3.94 -6.67
C ILE A 112 -1.82 3.92 -5.81
N ASP A 113 -1.11 5.05 -5.79
CA ASP A 113 0.17 5.17 -5.07
C ASP A 113 0.35 6.62 -4.62
N ASP A 114 0.97 6.82 -3.48
CA ASP A 114 1.19 8.18 -2.94
C ASP A 114 2.49 8.81 -3.43
N ARG A 115 3.39 8.02 -4.04
CA ARG A 115 4.70 8.50 -4.48
C ARG A 115 5.07 7.95 -5.86
N PRO A 116 5.92 8.69 -6.62
CA PRO A 116 6.41 8.21 -7.91
C PRO A 116 7.55 7.18 -7.80
N ALA A 117 7.97 6.82 -6.60
CA ALA A 117 9.12 5.97 -6.34
C ALA A 117 8.93 4.50 -6.75
N ASN A 118 10.04 3.75 -6.79
CA ASN A 118 10.06 2.31 -7.05
C ASN A 118 9.39 1.92 -8.38
N GLY A 119 9.56 2.76 -9.38
CA GLY A 119 9.01 2.50 -10.73
C GLY A 119 7.57 2.93 -10.93
N ALA A 120 6.90 3.49 -9.90
CA ALA A 120 5.51 3.89 -10.02
C ALA A 120 5.29 4.96 -11.10
N LYS A 121 6.22 5.91 -11.23
CA LYS A 121 6.11 6.97 -12.27
C LYS A 121 6.16 6.42 -13.69
N ASP A 122 6.75 5.24 -13.89
CA ASP A 122 6.88 4.61 -15.20
C ASP A 122 5.84 3.51 -15.42
N PHE A 123 4.84 3.42 -14.56
CA PHE A 123 3.70 2.54 -14.75
C PHE A 123 2.96 2.95 -16.04
N GLU A 124 2.65 1.99 -16.90
CA GLU A 124 2.09 2.28 -18.23
C GLU A 124 0.60 2.68 -18.19
N GLY A 125 -0.12 2.34 -17.12
CA GLY A 125 -1.51 2.75 -16.96
C GLY A 125 -1.64 4.11 -16.31
N GLU A 126 -2.83 4.40 -15.77
CA GLU A 126 -3.08 5.67 -15.08
C GLU A 126 -2.59 5.58 -13.64
N TRP A 127 -1.75 6.53 -13.23
CA TRP A 127 -1.36 6.71 -11.84
C TRP A 127 -2.36 7.60 -11.13
N ILE A 128 -3.03 7.03 -10.13
CA ILE A 128 -3.93 7.76 -9.25
C ILE A 128 -3.12 8.18 -8.03
N HIS A 129 -2.76 9.46 -7.97
CA HIS A 129 -1.87 9.99 -6.95
C HIS A 129 -2.64 10.19 -5.64
N PHE A 130 -2.57 9.19 -4.76
CA PHE A 130 -3.21 9.23 -3.45
C PHE A 130 -2.55 10.30 -2.57
N SER A 131 -3.34 11.00 -1.76
CA SER A 131 -2.91 12.14 -0.92
C SER A 131 -2.50 13.37 -1.72
N SER A 132 -3.03 13.50 -2.93
CA SER A 132 -2.91 14.72 -3.75
C SER A 132 -4.17 15.58 -3.62
N ASP A 133 -4.14 16.80 -4.19
CA ASP A 133 -5.31 17.68 -4.18
C ASP A 133 -6.51 17.03 -4.88
N ARG A 134 -6.27 16.29 -5.95
CA ARG A 134 -7.35 15.61 -6.69
C ARG A 134 -7.88 14.39 -5.94
N PHE A 135 -7.00 13.64 -5.27
CA PHE A 135 -7.35 12.42 -4.57
C PHE A 135 -6.87 12.48 -3.11
N PRO A 136 -7.51 13.34 -2.27
CA PRO A 136 -7.03 13.53 -0.90
C PRO A 136 -7.29 12.34 0.02
N ASP A 137 -8.23 11.46 -0.34
CA ASP A 137 -8.68 10.37 0.52
C ASP A 137 -9.29 9.23 -0.30
N TRP A 138 -9.71 8.17 0.38
CA TRP A 138 -10.30 6.99 -0.26
C TRP A 138 -11.66 7.31 -0.89
N ASP A 139 -12.46 8.19 -0.29
CA ASP A 139 -13.76 8.54 -0.85
C ASP A 139 -13.62 9.15 -2.24
N SER A 140 -12.64 10.02 -2.43
CA SER A 140 -12.38 10.65 -3.74
C SER A 140 -11.92 9.63 -4.78
N VAL A 141 -11.10 8.67 -4.38
CA VAL A 141 -10.61 7.60 -5.27
C VAL A 141 -11.77 6.70 -5.71
N VAL A 142 -12.57 6.24 -4.76
CA VAL A 142 -13.71 5.36 -5.06
C VAL A 142 -14.71 6.05 -5.97
N ARG A 143 -15.04 7.32 -5.70
CA ARG A 143 -15.94 8.11 -6.57
C ARG A 143 -15.43 8.18 -8.00
N TYR A 144 -14.13 8.36 -8.16
CA TYR A 144 -13.53 8.46 -9.50
C TYR A 144 -13.59 7.12 -10.25
N LEU A 145 -13.28 6.03 -9.56
CA LEU A 145 -13.15 4.71 -10.21
C LEU A 145 -14.46 3.98 -10.41
N VAL A 146 -15.45 4.17 -9.54
CA VAL A 146 -16.67 3.37 -9.52
C VAL A 146 -17.86 4.06 -10.18
N ASN A 147 -17.76 5.32 -10.50
CA ASN A 147 -18.85 6.04 -11.17
C ASN A 147 -18.96 5.71 -12.65
#